data_fed432b7ae67b8e65bdb41bcf28b0d0a
#
_entry.id   fed432b7ae67b8e65bdb41bcf28b0d0a
#
_cell.length_a   1.000
_cell.length_b   1.000
_cell.length_c   1.000
_cell.angle_alpha   90.00
_cell.angle_beta   90.00
_cell.angle_gamma   90.00
#
_symmetry.space_group_name_H-M   'P 1'
#
loop_
_entity.id
_entity.type
_entity.pdbx_description
1 polymer ?
#
loop_
_entity_poly.entity_id
_entity_poly.type
_entity_poly.pdbx_seq_one_letter_code
_entity_poly.pdbx_strand_id
1 'polypeptide(L)'
;SAASDVYKRQDIHDALILLSPKAIPHLETMAQLAHERTVQQFGYTMQLFTPMYISNYCDNGCVYCGYSHHSSIVREKLTMDDIETEAQSIAKTGLEQVLVLTGESKTCSPSSYIQSAVERLVKLFSSVSIEVYSLTLEEYQSLVQAGADGMTMFQETYNPTLYKTLHPFGPKSDYEKRIDTPELACQAGFRVVNIGALMGLDEWHREAYKTMLHLQYLMQSYPDVELSVSVPRIRPCAVGFSPEHPVEDISLVQYILALRLLFPRVGITLSSRESRTMRDHLVPLGITKVSAGVTTSVGGHTKQDDSSQFTISDNRSVHEMVAMLEHTGYQPVFKDWQML
;
A
#
# COMPACT_ATOMS: atom_id res chain seq x y z
N SER A 1 37.81 15.85 1.06
CA SER A 1 38.18 14.47 1.44
C SER A 1 37.07 13.55 0.98
N ALA A 2 37.37 12.32 0.51
CA ALA A 2 36.41 11.35 0.03
C ALA A 2 35.24 11.09 1.03
N ALA A 3 35.43 11.33 2.32
CA ALA A 3 34.40 11.23 3.34
C ALA A 3 33.32 12.34 3.26
N SER A 4 33.67 13.52 2.74
CA SER A 4 32.69 14.61 2.57
C SER A 4 31.80 14.45 1.35
N ASP A 5 32.21 13.66 0.36
CA ASP A 5 31.43 13.41 -0.85
C ASP A 5 30.44 12.24 -0.66
N VAL A 6 30.69 11.37 0.31
CA VAL A 6 29.78 10.24 0.65
C VAL A 6 28.49 10.71 1.33
N TYR A 7 28.50 11.92 1.91
CA TYR A 7 27.37 12.53 2.62
C TYR A 7 26.79 13.77 1.91
N LYS A 8 26.87 13.87 0.60
CA LYS A 8 25.97 14.80 -0.09
C LYS A 8 24.55 14.34 0.19
N ARG A 9 23.87 15.05 1.10
CA ARG A 9 22.43 14.92 1.31
C ARG A 9 21.79 15.00 -0.07
N GLN A 10 21.16 13.92 -0.49
CA GLN A 10 20.33 13.97 -1.69
C GLN A 10 19.23 14.99 -1.39
N ASP A 11 19.16 16.02 -2.23
CA ASP A 11 18.12 17.02 -2.14
C ASP A 11 16.84 16.42 -2.75
N ILE A 12 15.69 16.70 -2.16
CA ILE A 12 14.39 16.33 -2.73
C ILE A 12 14.23 16.90 -4.16
N HIS A 13 14.91 17.98 -4.49
CA HIS A 13 14.94 18.53 -5.85
C HIS A 13 15.61 17.59 -6.87
N ASP A 14 16.47 16.67 -6.43
CA ASP A 14 17.02 15.62 -7.30
C ASP A 14 15.91 14.70 -7.85
N ALA A 15 14.76 14.60 -7.13
CA ALA A 15 13.58 13.89 -7.63
C ALA A 15 13.10 14.42 -8.99
N LEU A 16 13.12 15.73 -9.18
CA LEU A 16 12.70 16.35 -10.45
C LEU A 16 13.58 15.91 -11.63
N ILE A 17 14.86 15.68 -11.37
CA ILE A 17 15.81 15.17 -12.36
C ILE A 17 15.54 13.69 -12.65
N LEU A 18 15.44 12.87 -11.59
CA LEU A 18 15.24 11.42 -11.68
C LEU A 18 13.89 11.05 -12.29
N LEU A 19 12.86 11.86 -12.08
CA LEU A 19 11.51 11.66 -12.64
C LEU A 19 11.37 12.29 -14.04
N SER A 20 12.34 13.07 -14.51
CA SER A 20 12.24 13.75 -15.81
C SER A 20 12.45 12.78 -17.00
N PRO A 21 11.94 13.11 -18.20
CA PRO A 21 12.24 12.35 -19.42
C PRO A 21 13.73 12.22 -19.73
N LYS A 22 14.56 13.15 -19.23
CA LYS A 22 16.02 13.12 -19.41
C LYS A 22 16.70 11.97 -18.66
N ALA A 23 16.05 11.40 -17.66
CA ALA A 23 16.56 10.24 -16.93
C ALA A 23 16.32 8.90 -17.66
N ILE A 24 15.41 8.86 -18.64
CA ILE A 24 15.06 7.62 -19.37
C ILE A 24 16.30 6.92 -19.99
N PRO A 25 17.25 7.62 -20.66
CA PRO A 25 18.45 6.98 -21.18
C PRO A 25 19.38 6.38 -20.10
N HIS A 26 19.18 6.72 -18.84
CA HIS A 26 19.98 6.29 -17.69
C HIS A 26 19.29 5.25 -16.81
N LEU A 27 18.12 4.73 -17.20
CA LEU A 27 17.34 3.79 -16.38
C LEU A 27 18.12 2.54 -16.00
N GLU A 28 18.96 2.00 -16.90
CA GLU A 28 19.80 0.84 -16.59
C GLU A 28 20.78 1.15 -15.45
N THR A 29 21.47 2.29 -15.51
CA THR A 29 22.36 2.73 -14.43
C THR A 29 21.59 2.97 -13.12
N MET A 30 20.41 3.59 -13.21
CA MET A 30 19.54 3.80 -12.05
C MET A 30 19.11 2.45 -11.45
N ALA A 31 18.80 1.46 -12.28
CA ALA A 31 18.38 0.12 -11.84
C ALA A 31 19.51 -0.60 -11.08
N GLN A 32 20.74 -0.58 -11.61
CA GLN A 32 21.90 -1.15 -10.94
C GLN A 32 22.14 -0.50 -9.58
N LEU A 33 22.15 0.82 -9.51
CA LEU A 33 22.34 1.58 -8.26
C LEU A 33 21.19 1.35 -7.27
N ALA A 34 19.95 1.26 -7.75
CA ALA A 34 18.79 0.99 -6.90
C ALA A 34 18.84 -0.44 -6.33
N HIS A 35 19.24 -1.43 -7.15
CA HIS A 35 19.47 -2.79 -6.70
C HIS A 35 20.55 -2.84 -5.60
N GLU A 36 21.72 -2.25 -5.84
CA GLU A 36 22.81 -2.19 -4.86
C GLU A 36 22.36 -1.57 -3.54
N ARG A 37 21.64 -0.45 -3.58
CA ARG A 37 21.10 0.22 -2.39
C ARG A 37 20.07 -0.65 -1.66
N THR A 38 19.22 -1.35 -2.40
CA THR A 38 18.23 -2.25 -1.81
C THR A 38 18.93 -3.40 -1.07
N VAL A 39 19.90 -4.04 -1.71
CA VAL A 39 20.66 -5.12 -1.10
C VAL A 39 21.46 -4.65 0.13
N GLN A 40 22.03 -3.44 0.08
CA GLN A 40 22.74 -2.86 1.24
C GLN A 40 21.83 -2.59 2.44
N GLN A 41 20.55 -2.23 2.21
CA GLN A 41 19.63 -1.87 3.29
C GLN A 41 18.75 -3.03 3.77
N PHE A 42 18.35 -3.91 2.85
CA PHE A 42 17.36 -4.96 3.12
C PHE A 42 17.86 -6.38 2.83
N GLY A 43 19.07 -6.53 2.26
CA GLY A 43 19.57 -7.83 1.79
C GLY A 43 18.73 -8.36 0.63
N TYR A 44 18.84 -9.67 0.38
CA TYR A 44 17.99 -10.40 -0.57
C TYR A 44 16.75 -10.95 0.13
N THR A 45 15.99 -10.08 0.78
CA THR A 45 14.76 -10.44 1.50
C THR A 45 13.54 -9.80 0.86
N MET A 46 12.39 -10.47 0.95
CA MET A 46 11.12 -9.97 0.45
C MET A 46 10.01 -10.29 1.44
N GLN A 47 9.41 -9.26 2.04
CA GLN A 47 8.26 -9.42 2.94
C GLN A 47 7.02 -9.83 2.16
N LEU A 48 6.23 -10.75 2.72
CA LEU A 48 4.98 -11.23 2.15
C LEU A 48 3.79 -10.87 3.04
N PHE A 49 2.71 -10.39 2.43
CA PHE A 49 1.45 -10.12 3.10
C PHE A 49 0.27 -10.45 2.19
N THR A 50 -0.93 -10.49 2.75
CA THR A 50 -2.17 -10.53 1.97
C THR A 50 -3.19 -9.53 2.50
N PRO A 51 -4.01 -8.89 1.62
CA PRO A 51 -5.15 -8.11 2.06
C PRO A 51 -6.29 -9.03 2.52
N MET A 52 -7.02 -8.58 3.54
CA MET A 52 -8.22 -9.22 4.06
C MET A 52 -9.35 -8.19 4.10
N TYR A 53 -10.30 -8.33 3.20
CA TYR A 53 -11.45 -7.44 3.09
C TYR A 53 -12.56 -7.91 4.04
N ILE A 54 -12.89 -7.09 5.04
CA ILE A 54 -13.89 -7.45 6.06
C ILE A 54 -15.22 -6.74 5.87
N SER A 55 -15.27 -5.66 5.05
CA SER A 55 -16.51 -4.96 4.69
C SER A 55 -16.33 -4.15 3.40
N ASN A 56 -17.32 -4.18 2.51
CA ASN A 56 -17.37 -3.33 1.32
C ASN A 56 -18.44 -2.24 1.37
N TYR A 57 -19.11 -2.05 2.51
CA TYR A 57 -20.02 -0.93 2.71
C TYR A 57 -19.23 0.38 2.63
N CYS A 58 -19.66 1.30 1.76
CA CYS A 58 -18.98 2.57 1.54
C CYS A 58 -19.98 3.67 1.22
N ASP A 59 -19.84 4.81 1.91
CA ASP A 59 -20.71 5.99 1.78
C ASP A 59 -20.14 7.03 0.78
N ASN A 60 -18.99 6.73 0.14
CA ASN A 60 -18.31 7.64 -0.77
C ASN A 60 -18.68 7.41 -2.24
N GLY A 61 -18.67 8.50 -3.00
CA GLY A 61 -18.92 8.49 -4.44
C GLY A 61 -17.65 8.46 -5.31
N CYS A 62 -16.58 7.80 -4.88
CA CYS A 62 -15.33 7.74 -5.65
C CYS A 62 -15.56 7.14 -7.04
N VAL A 63 -15.24 7.90 -8.10
CA VAL A 63 -15.57 7.53 -9.49
C VAL A 63 -14.75 6.36 -10.03
N TYR A 64 -13.65 5.98 -9.37
CA TYR A 64 -12.70 4.95 -9.80
C TYR A 64 -12.72 3.68 -8.94
N CYS A 65 -13.58 3.59 -7.93
CA CYS A 65 -13.56 2.52 -6.93
C CYS A 65 -14.73 1.58 -7.07
N GLY A 66 -14.50 0.26 -7.12
CA GLY A 66 -15.55 -0.74 -7.14
C GLY A 66 -16.48 -0.72 -5.93
N TYR A 67 -16.02 -0.19 -4.79
CA TYR A 67 -16.82 -0.01 -3.57
C TYR A 67 -17.60 1.32 -3.54
N SER A 68 -17.51 2.15 -4.58
CA SER A 68 -18.28 3.40 -4.67
C SER A 68 -19.75 3.19 -4.32
N HIS A 69 -20.38 4.17 -3.66
CA HIS A 69 -21.80 4.14 -3.30
C HIS A 69 -22.70 3.82 -4.50
N HIS A 70 -22.32 4.26 -5.70
CA HIS A 70 -23.07 4.02 -6.93
C HIS A 70 -22.83 2.65 -7.57
N SER A 71 -21.89 1.85 -7.03
CA SER A 71 -21.62 0.52 -7.55
C SER A 71 -22.75 -0.45 -7.21
N SER A 72 -23.11 -1.30 -8.17
CA SER A 72 -24.14 -2.32 -8.03
C SER A 72 -23.64 -3.63 -7.37
N ILE A 73 -22.44 -3.64 -6.83
CA ILE A 73 -21.90 -4.83 -6.17
C ILE A 73 -22.73 -5.22 -4.94
N VAL A 74 -22.74 -6.50 -4.62
CA VAL A 74 -23.36 -7.00 -3.39
C VAL A 74 -22.59 -6.43 -2.18
N ARG A 75 -23.32 -5.84 -1.23
CA ARG A 75 -22.72 -5.28 -0.02
C ARG A 75 -22.66 -6.33 1.07
N GLU A 76 -21.46 -6.53 1.57
CA GLU A 76 -21.19 -7.53 2.61
C GLU A 76 -20.32 -6.94 3.73
N LYS A 77 -20.49 -7.53 4.90
CA LYS A 77 -19.66 -7.30 6.09
C LYS A 77 -19.53 -8.63 6.83
N LEU A 78 -18.33 -9.02 7.15
CA LEU A 78 -18.08 -10.25 7.89
C LEU A 78 -18.51 -10.12 9.35
N THR A 79 -19.04 -11.20 9.89
CA THR A 79 -19.17 -11.37 11.34
C THR A 79 -17.78 -11.62 11.97
N MET A 80 -17.66 -11.53 13.29
CA MET A 80 -16.39 -11.85 13.98
C MET A 80 -15.97 -13.30 13.77
N ASP A 81 -16.91 -14.23 13.65
CA ASP A 81 -16.65 -15.65 13.40
C ASP A 81 -16.21 -15.88 11.93
N ASP A 82 -16.79 -15.15 10.97
CA ASP A 82 -16.33 -15.16 9.57
C ASP A 82 -14.89 -14.61 9.46
N ILE A 83 -14.58 -13.52 10.20
CA ILE A 83 -13.22 -12.94 10.26
C ILE A 83 -12.22 -13.98 10.78
N GLU A 84 -12.57 -14.72 11.82
CA GLU A 84 -11.71 -15.75 12.39
C GLU A 84 -11.50 -16.92 11.41
N THR A 85 -12.55 -17.33 10.71
CA THR A 85 -12.51 -18.38 9.67
C THR A 85 -11.62 -17.96 8.50
N GLU A 86 -11.79 -16.74 8.02
CA GLU A 86 -10.99 -16.12 6.95
C GLU A 86 -9.50 -16.03 7.37
N ALA A 87 -9.25 -15.56 8.59
CA ALA A 87 -7.90 -15.45 9.15
C ALA A 87 -7.20 -16.82 9.26
N GLN A 88 -7.92 -17.86 9.71
CA GLN A 88 -7.39 -19.22 9.76
C GLN A 88 -7.04 -19.77 8.38
N SER A 89 -7.82 -19.43 7.34
CA SER A 89 -7.51 -19.78 5.95
C SER A 89 -6.22 -19.12 5.48
N ILE A 90 -6.04 -17.84 5.78
CA ILE A 90 -4.81 -17.10 5.46
C ILE A 90 -3.61 -17.69 6.24
N ALA A 91 -3.73 -17.89 7.55
CA ALA A 91 -2.65 -18.40 8.39
C ALA A 91 -2.14 -19.78 7.95
N LYS A 92 -3.02 -20.65 7.42
CA LYS A 92 -2.64 -21.96 6.85
C LYS A 92 -1.67 -21.85 5.66
N THR A 93 -1.60 -20.70 4.99
CA THR A 93 -0.63 -20.46 3.91
C THR A 93 0.79 -20.14 4.42
N GLY A 94 0.97 -19.97 5.73
CA GLY A 94 2.20 -19.56 6.37
C GLY A 94 2.38 -18.04 6.50
N LEU A 95 1.46 -17.23 5.97
CA LEU A 95 1.51 -15.77 6.12
C LEU A 95 1.31 -15.37 7.59
N GLU A 96 2.16 -14.47 8.07
CA GLU A 96 2.09 -13.88 9.41
C GLU A 96 1.81 -12.37 9.38
N GLN A 97 1.63 -11.79 8.19
CA GLN A 97 1.29 -10.39 7.99
C GLN A 97 -0.01 -10.25 7.20
N VAL A 98 -0.96 -9.53 7.76
CA VAL A 98 -2.26 -9.28 7.13
C VAL A 98 -2.56 -7.79 7.07
N LEU A 99 -3.18 -7.34 5.96
CA LEU A 99 -3.67 -5.98 5.78
C LEU A 99 -5.20 -6.01 5.79
N VAL A 100 -5.81 -5.44 6.81
CA VAL A 100 -7.27 -5.40 6.98
C VAL A 100 -7.86 -4.20 6.24
N LEU A 101 -8.83 -4.44 5.37
CA LEU A 101 -9.47 -3.41 4.58
C LEU A 101 -10.98 -3.34 4.81
N THR A 102 -11.49 -2.09 4.80
CA THR A 102 -12.93 -1.81 4.76
C THR A 102 -13.25 -0.73 3.75
N GLY A 103 -14.47 -0.73 3.23
CA GLY A 103 -15.05 0.50 2.70
C GLY A 103 -15.29 1.51 3.83
N GLU A 104 -15.52 2.76 3.47
CA GLU A 104 -15.79 3.83 4.43
C GLU A 104 -17.28 3.97 4.71
N SER A 105 -17.75 3.34 5.78
CA SER A 105 -19.10 3.52 6.33
C SER A 105 -19.04 3.42 7.86
N LYS A 106 -19.09 4.57 8.53
CA LYS A 106 -19.09 4.60 10.00
C LYS A 106 -20.28 3.91 10.62
N THR A 107 -21.39 3.78 9.89
CA THR A 107 -22.59 3.09 10.35
C THR A 107 -22.44 1.57 10.24
N CYS A 108 -21.93 1.07 9.12
CA CYS A 108 -21.83 -0.36 8.86
C CYS A 108 -20.55 -0.97 9.44
N SER A 109 -19.43 -0.28 9.33
CA SER A 109 -18.10 -0.71 9.83
C SER A 109 -17.44 0.38 10.67
N PRO A 110 -18.00 0.69 11.88
CA PRO A 110 -17.43 1.69 12.79
C PRO A 110 -16.03 1.28 13.28
N SER A 111 -15.27 2.23 13.83
CA SER A 111 -13.93 1.97 14.37
C SER A 111 -13.91 0.86 15.42
N SER A 112 -14.96 0.74 16.23
CA SER A 112 -15.12 -0.36 17.21
C SER A 112 -15.22 -1.75 16.55
N TYR A 113 -15.83 -1.86 15.37
CA TYR A 113 -15.87 -3.11 14.62
C TYR A 113 -14.46 -3.46 14.09
N ILE A 114 -13.74 -2.48 13.57
CA ILE A 114 -12.36 -2.65 13.11
C ILE A 114 -11.46 -3.05 14.29
N GLN A 115 -11.62 -2.41 15.44
CA GLN A 115 -10.89 -2.75 16.66
C GLN A 115 -11.13 -4.20 17.07
N SER A 116 -12.39 -4.64 17.11
CA SER A 116 -12.75 -6.03 17.47
C SER A 116 -12.15 -7.04 16.47
N ALA A 117 -12.06 -6.67 15.17
CA ALA A 117 -11.39 -7.51 14.19
C ALA A 117 -9.88 -7.60 14.47
N VAL A 118 -9.21 -6.48 14.74
CA VAL A 118 -7.79 -6.45 15.10
C VAL A 118 -7.50 -7.33 16.32
N GLU A 119 -8.28 -7.20 17.40
CA GLU A 119 -8.15 -8.02 18.62
C GLU A 119 -8.26 -9.54 18.38
N ARG A 120 -8.98 -9.96 17.33
CA ARG A 120 -9.03 -11.37 16.90
C ARG A 120 -7.78 -11.74 16.09
N LEU A 121 -7.38 -10.89 15.16
CA LEU A 121 -6.32 -11.15 14.19
C LEU A 121 -4.92 -11.22 14.82
N VAL A 122 -4.63 -10.41 15.83
CA VAL A 122 -3.33 -10.42 16.55
C VAL A 122 -3.04 -11.73 17.29
N LYS A 123 -4.05 -12.60 17.45
CA LYS A 123 -3.87 -13.95 18.00
C LYS A 123 -3.31 -14.94 16.99
N LEU A 124 -3.40 -14.62 15.68
CA LEU A 124 -3.01 -15.49 14.59
C LEU A 124 -1.85 -14.92 13.78
N PHE A 125 -1.73 -13.59 13.73
CA PHE A 125 -0.72 -12.89 12.92
C PHE A 125 0.22 -12.09 13.80
N SER A 126 1.50 -12.09 13.45
CA SER A 126 2.53 -11.29 14.13
C SER A 126 2.49 -9.80 13.73
N SER A 127 1.87 -9.46 12.59
CA SER A 127 1.66 -8.09 12.14
C SER A 127 0.26 -7.93 11.55
N VAL A 128 -0.50 -6.99 12.10
CA VAL A 128 -1.84 -6.62 11.64
C VAL A 128 -1.84 -5.15 11.24
N SER A 129 -1.82 -4.91 9.94
CA SER A 129 -1.92 -3.57 9.37
C SER A 129 -3.36 -3.26 8.96
N ILE A 130 -3.72 -1.99 8.92
CA ILE A 130 -5.04 -1.52 8.48
C ILE A 130 -4.94 -0.62 7.25
N GLU A 131 -5.89 -0.73 6.34
CA GLU A 131 -6.16 0.20 5.25
C GLU A 131 -7.66 0.54 5.29
N VAL A 132 -7.98 1.50 6.13
CA VAL A 132 -9.35 1.91 6.42
C VAL A 132 -9.51 3.42 6.20
N TYR A 133 -10.70 3.93 6.38
CA TYR A 133 -10.97 5.36 6.22
C TYR A 133 -10.29 6.22 7.29
N SER A 134 -10.25 7.55 7.07
CA SER A 134 -9.62 8.50 7.99
C SER A 134 -10.36 8.55 9.33
N LEU A 135 -9.64 8.17 10.39
CA LEU A 135 -10.11 8.12 11.78
C LEU A 135 -9.60 9.34 12.57
N THR A 136 -10.11 9.51 13.79
CA THR A 136 -9.53 10.49 14.73
C THR A 136 -8.27 9.93 15.39
N LEU A 137 -7.51 10.78 16.05
CA LEU A 137 -6.31 10.36 16.79
C LEU A 137 -6.65 9.30 17.86
N GLU A 138 -7.73 9.51 18.59
CA GLU A 138 -8.18 8.61 19.66
C GLU A 138 -8.63 7.25 19.10
N GLU A 139 -9.31 7.25 17.94
CA GLU A 139 -9.69 6.01 17.25
C GLU A 139 -8.45 5.24 16.79
N TYR A 140 -7.44 5.92 16.24
CA TYR A 140 -6.17 5.29 15.86
C TYR A 140 -5.40 4.76 17.07
N GLN A 141 -5.33 5.52 18.17
CA GLN A 141 -4.71 5.06 19.42
C GLN A 141 -5.39 3.79 19.96
N SER A 142 -6.73 3.72 19.88
CA SER A 142 -7.47 2.52 20.27
C SER A 142 -7.13 1.30 19.41
N LEU A 143 -6.89 1.50 18.10
CA LEU A 143 -6.46 0.42 17.19
C LEU A 143 -5.02 -0.04 17.49
N VAL A 144 -4.12 0.88 17.80
CA VAL A 144 -2.74 0.54 18.24
C VAL A 144 -2.79 -0.26 19.56
N GLN A 145 -3.62 0.16 20.52
CA GLN A 145 -3.81 -0.58 21.79
C GLN A 145 -4.40 -1.98 21.55
N ALA A 146 -5.26 -2.15 20.54
CA ALA A 146 -5.79 -3.45 20.13
C ALA A 146 -4.75 -4.34 19.44
N GLY A 147 -3.58 -3.78 19.07
CA GLY A 147 -2.45 -4.50 18.50
C GLY A 147 -2.24 -4.27 16.99
N ALA A 148 -2.94 -3.32 16.37
CA ALA A 148 -2.60 -2.91 15.01
C ALA A 148 -1.23 -2.22 15.01
N ASP A 149 -0.30 -2.70 14.17
CA ASP A 149 1.08 -2.19 14.12
C ASP A 149 1.39 -1.38 12.86
N GLY A 150 0.57 -1.50 11.81
CA GLY A 150 0.75 -0.78 10.56
C GLY A 150 -0.51 -0.08 10.06
N MET A 151 -0.33 1.04 9.35
CA MET A 151 -1.41 1.76 8.69
C MET A 151 -1.02 2.09 7.26
N THR A 152 -1.93 1.87 6.33
CA THR A 152 -1.81 2.27 4.92
C THR A 152 -2.86 3.32 4.59
N MET A 153 -2.42 4.44 3.98
CA MET A 153 -3.31 5.47 3.51
C MET A 153 -2.87 6.01 2.15
N PHE A 154 -3.72 5.80 1.15
CA PHE A 154 -3.51 6.42 -0.16
C PHE A 154 -4.14 7.81 -0.18
N GLN A 155 -3.35 8.83 -0.55
CA GLN A 155 -3.87 10.17 -0.85
C GLN A 155 -4.74 10.15 -2.10
N GLU A 156 -4.59 9.14 -2.92
CA GLU A 156 -5.17 8.96 -4.25
C GLU A 156 -4.56 9.91 -5.27
N THR A 157 -4.78 11.22 -5.13
CA THR A 157 -4.11 12.28 -5.88
C THR A 157 -3.75 13.45 -4.97
N TYR A 158 -2.59 14.04 -5.18
CA TYR A 158 -2.14 15.26 -4.49
C TYR A 158 -2.62 16.55 -5.18
N ASN A 159 -3.47 16.43 -6.19
CA ASN A 159 -4.11 17.58 -6.86
C ASN A 159 -5.46 17.89 -6.19
N PRO A 160 -5.58 18.95 -5.38
CA PRO A 160 -6.80 19.18 -4.59
C PRO A 160 -8.02 19.53 -5.47
N THR A 161 -7.80 20.08 -6.67
CA THR A 161 -8.91 20.37 -7.61
C THR A 161 -9.44 19.09 -8.22
N LEU A 162 -8.55 18.22 -8.70
CA LEU A 162 -8.91 16.92 -9.25
C LEU A 162 -9.49 16.01 -8.16
N TYR A 163 -8.97 16.08 -6.94
CA TYR A 163 -9.45 15.29 -5.80
C TYR A 163 -10.96 15.48 -5.58
N LYS A 164 -11.46 16.73 -5.62
CA LYS A 164 -12.88 17.05 -5.47
C LYS A 164 -13.74 16.44 -6.59
N THR A 165 -13.22 16.41 -7.81
CA THR A 165 -13.93 15.80 -8.96
C THR A 165 -14.00 14.28 -8.82
N LEU A 166 -12.94 13.65 -8.34
CA LEU A 166 -12.85 12.20 -8.15
C LEU A 166 -13.63 11.71 -6.93
N HIS A 167 -13.85 12.58 -5.92
CA HIS A 167 -14.57 12.30 -4.68
C HIS A 167 -15.73 13.30 -4.49
N PRO A 168 -16.78 13.24 -5.32
CA PRO A 168 -17.83 14.27 -5.38
C PRO A 168 -18.67 14.35 -4.12
N PHE A 169 -18.77 13.31 -3.32
CA PHE A 169 -19.49 13.27 -2.05
C PHE A 169 -18.99 12.17 -1.13
N GLY A 170 -19.42 12.22 0.12
CA GLY A 170 -19.07 11.30 1.19
C GLY A 170 -17.90 11.80 2.04
N PRO A 171 -17.57 11.09 3.14
CA PRO A 171 -16.53 11.53 4.07
C PRO A 171 -15.15 11.68 3.43
N LYS A 172 -14.82 10.87 2.41
CA LYS A 172 -13.54 10.91 1.69
C LYS A 172 -13.37 12.17 0.83
N SER A 173 -14.44 12.97 0.60
CA SER A 173 -14.35 14.23 -0.16
C SER A 173 -13.53 15.32 0.53
N ASP A 174 -13.22 15.15 1.82
CA ASP A 174 -12.40 16.07 2.62
C ASP A 174 -10.91 15.82 2.34
N TYR A 175 -10.34 16.65 1.47
CA TYR A 175 -8.93 16.55 1.05
C TYR A 175 -7.96 16.78 2.21
N GLU A 176 -8.20 17.81 3.03
CA GLU A 176 -7.31 18.20 4.12
C GLU A 176 -7.27 17.07 5.18
N LYS A 177 -8.43 16.57 5.57
CA LYS A 177 -8.50 15.43 6.46
C LYS A 177 -7.76 14.21 5.92
N ARG A 178 -7.82 13.97 4.59
CA ARG A 178 -7.16 12.82 3.98
C ARG A 178 -5.66 12.93 4.00
N ILE A 179 -5.10 14.11 3.68
CA ILE A 179 -3.65 14.32 3.64
C ILE A 179 -3.03 14.31 5.03
N ASP A 180 -3.76 14.74 6.07
CA ASP A 180 -3.30 14.74 7.46
C ASP A 180 -3.36 13.34 8.11
N THR A 181 -4.08 12.40 7.52
CA THR A 181 -4.31 11.08 8.11
C THR A 181 -3.03 10.28 8.40
N PRO A 182 -2.00 10.23 7.53
CA PRO A 182 -0.74 9.53 7.84
C PRO A 182 -0.01 10.13 9.05
N GLU A 183 -0.08 11.44 9.22
CA GLU A 183 0.51 12.11 10.38
C GLU A 183 -0.21 11.71 11.67
N LEU A 184 -1.54 11.67 11.68
CA LEU A 184 -2.32 11.20 12.82
C LEU A 184 -1.97 9.75 13.20
N ALA A 185 -1.70 8.89 12.21
CA ALA A 185 -1.25 7.53 12.48
C ALA A 185 0.15 7.49 13.13
N CYS A 186 1.09 8.32 12.65
CA CYS A 186 2.39 8.47 13.31
C CYS A 186 2.23 8.93 14.77
N GLN A 187 1.39 9.91 15.01
CA GLN A 187 1.10 10.45 16.37
C GLN A 187 0.40 9.40 17.27
N ALA A 188 -0.41 8.53 16.68
CA ALA A 188 -1.10 7.47 17.42
C ALA A 188 -0.17 6.34 17.86
N GLY A 189 1.05 6.24 17.29
CA GLY A 189 2.05 5.25 17.67
C GLY A 189 2.05 4.01 16.78
N PHE A 190 1.54 4.07 15.55
CA PHE A 190 1.76 3.00 14.58
C PHE A 190 3.26 2.83 14.30
N ARG A 191 3.72 1.57 14.30
CA ARG A 191 5.10 1.23 13.98
C ARG A 191 5.43 1.50 12.52
N VAL A 192 4.49 1.16 11.62
CA VAL A 192 4.65 1.32 10.17
C VAL A 192 3.55 2.21 9.62
N VAL A 193 3.93 3.21 8.82
CA VAL A 193 2.97 4.02 8.04
C VAL A 193 3.34 3.96 6.57
N ASN A 194 2.39 3.47 5.76
CA ASN A 194 2.53 3.32 4.32
C ASN A 194 1.65 4.35 3.61
N ILE A 195 2.26 5.11 2.70
CA ILE A 195 1.56 6.14 1.92
C ILE A 195 1.64 5.85 0.43
N GLY A 196 0.90 6.58 -0.38
CA GLY A 196 0.99 6.51 -1.84
C GLY A 196 -0.07 7.33 -2.55
N ALA A 197 0.08 7.44 -3.86
CA ALA A 197 -0.92 7.94 -4.78
C ALA A 197 -1.41 6.80 -5.69
N LEU A 198 -2.66 6.88 -6.17
CA LEU A 198 -3.18 5.95 -7.16
C LEU A 198 -2.78 6.43 -8.55
N MET A 199 -1.73 5.82 -9.09
CA MET A 199 -1.13 6.22 -10.36
C MET A 199 -2.09 6.02 -11.53
N GLY A 200 -2.29 7.08 -12.32
CA GLY A 200 -3.22 7.16 -13.44
C GLY A 200 -4.39 8.12 -13.25
N LEU A 201 -4.58 8.65 -12.04
CA LEU A 201 -5.58 9.68 -11.78
C LEU A 201 -5.13 11.07 -12.26
N ASP A 202 -3.87 11.43 -12.07
CA ASP A 202 -3.23 12.65 -12.58
C ASP A 202 -1.87 12.29 -13.20
N GLU A 203 -1.15 13.27 -13.69
CA GLU A 203 0.21 13.18 -14.23
C GLU A 203 1.14 12.48 -13.23
N TRP A 204 1.66 11.32 -13.60
CA TRP A 204 2.42 10.45 -12.69
C TRP A 204 3.66 11.12 -12.08
N HIS A 205 4.34 12.01 -12.82
CA HIS A 205 5.51 12.74 -12.31
C HIS A 205 5.15 13.63 -11.11
N ARG A 206 3.99 14.31 -11.18
CA ARG A 206 3.48 15.18 -10.10
C ARG A 206 3.13 14.35 -8.88
N GLU A 207 2.39 13.26 -9.09
CA GLU A 207 1.98 12.36 -8.02
C GLU A 207 3.19 11.72 -7.34
N ALA A 208 4.16 11.24 -8.11
CA ALA A 208 5.41 10.70 -7.60
C ALA A 208 6.20 11.74 -6.77
N TYR A 209 6.38 12.95 -7.33
CA TYR A 209 7.10 14.01 -6.62
C TYR A 209 6.39 14.45 -5.34
N LYS A 210 5.08 14.62 -5.37
CA LYS A 210 4.28 14.99 -4.20
C LYS A 210 4.27 13.89 -3.13
N THR A 211 4.21 12.63 -3.54
CA THR A 211 4.37 11.48 -2.61
C THR A 211 5.75 11.54 -1.92
N MET A 212 6.81 11.82 -2.67
CA MET A 212 8.16 11.95 -2.12
C MET A 212 8.29 13.13 -1.13
N LEU A 213 7.64 14.27 -1.41
CA LEU A 213 7.59 15.40 -0.49
C LEU A 213 6.86 15.05 0.82
N HIS A 214 5.71 14.40 0.72
CA HIS A 214 4.95 13.94 1.88
C HIS A 214 5.75 12.93 2.70
N LEU A 215 6.38 11.96 2.02
CA LEU A 215 7.27 10.99 2.65
C LEU A 215 8.42 11.69 3.41
N GLN A 216 9.08 12.66 2.77
CA GLN A 216 10.18 13.40 3.40
C GLN A 216 9.72 14.16 4.65
N TYR A 217 8.55 14.79 4.58
CA TYR A 217 7.93 15.46 5.72
C TYR A 217 7.73 14.49 6.90
N LEU A 218 7.10 13.34 6.65
CA LEU A 218 6.85 12.34 7.68
C LEU A 218 8.17 11.78 8.27
N MET A 219 9.17 11.51 7.42
CA MET A 219 10.49 11.03 7.86
C MET A 219 11.21 12.03 8.79
N GLN A 220 11.05 13.32 8.52
CA GLN A 220 11.67 14.37 9.33
C GLN A 220 10.93 14.61 10.65
N SER A 221 9.61 14.52 10.62
CA SER A 221 8.74 14.77 11.77
C SER A 221 8.63 13.57 12.72
N TYR A 222 8.71 12.35 12.17
CA TYR A 222 8.49 11.09 12.91
C TYR A 222 9.60 10.07 12.62
N PRO A 223 10.84 10.32 13.10
CA PRO A 223 12.00 9.48 12.78
C PRO A 223 11.93 8.07 13.38
N ASP A 224 11.07 7.84 14.35
CA ASP A 224 10.87 6.54 15.01
C ASP A 224 9.84 5.66 14.29
N VAL A 225 9.16 6.19 13.27
CA VAL A 225 8.18 5.46 12.48
C VAL A 225 8.84 4.86 11.24
N GLU A 226 8.61 3.58 10.99
CA GLU A 226 8.99 2.93 9.75
C GLU A 226 8.05 3.39 8.62
N LEU A 227 8.60 4.06 7.62
CA LEU A 227 7.84 4.57 6.49
C LEU A 227 8.00 3.70 5.26
N SER A 228 6.91 3.54 4.52
CA SER A 228 6.89 2.85 3.23
C SER A 228 6.02 3.57 2.22
N VAL A 229 6.25 3.25 0.95
CA VAL A 229 5.46 3.78 -0.18
C VAL A 229 4.93 2.64 -1.00
N SER A 230 3.62 2.66 -1.26
CA SER A 230 3.00 1.82 -2.27
C SER A 230 2.89 2.56 -3.60
N VAL A 231 3.06 1.83 -4.69
CA VAL A 231 3.06 2.39 -6.06
C VAL A 231 1.94 1.77 -6.93
N PRO A 232 0.66 1.82 -6.50
CA PRO A 232 -0.43 1.20 -7.24
C PRO A 232 -0.76 1.97 -8.51
N ARG A 233 -0.93 1.26 -9.64
CA ARG A 233 -1.59 1.79 -10.83
C ARG A 233 -3.07 1.46 -10.80
N ILE A 234 -3.89 2.33 -11.42
CA ILE A 234 -5.32 2.10 -11.53
C ILE A 234 -5.61 0.84 -12.33
N ARG A 235 -6.64 0.10 -11.93
CA ARG A 235 -7.08 -1.14 -12.59
C ARG A 235 -8.58 -1.08 -12.83
N PRO A 236 -9.09 -1.81 -13.83
CA PRO A 236 -10.53 -1.90 -14.09
C PRO A 236 -11.30 -2.32 -12.83
N CYS A 237 -12.46 -1.73 -12.63
CA CYS A 237 -13.38 -2.03 -11.55
C CYS A 237 -14.84 -1.92 -12.03
N ALA A 238 -15.78 -2.29 -11.17
CA ALA A 238 -17.21 -2.37 -11.49
C ALA A 238 -17.84 -1.06 -11.99
N VAL A 239 -17.27 0.11 -11.65
CA VAL A 239 -17.79 1.41 -12.10
C VAL A 239 -17.29 1.83 -13.49
N GLY A 240 -16.43 1.04 -14.14
CA GLY A 240 -16.00 1.27 -15.53
C GLY A 240 -15.14 2.52 -15.74
N PHE A 241 -14.42 2.97 -14.71
CA PHE A 241 -13.53 4.13 -14.81
C PHE A 241 -12.34 3.85 -15.73
N SER A 242 -12.06 4.81 -16.62
CA SER A 242 -10.86 4.79 -17.48
C SER A 242 -9.95 5.96 -17.08
N PRO A 243 -8.66 5.71 -16.79
CA PRO A 243 -7.73 6.77 -16.40
C PRO A 243 -7.43 7.71 -17.59
N GLU A 244 -7.43 9.02 -17.32
CA GLU A 244 -7.04 10.04 -18.31
C GLU A 244 -5.50 10.07 -18.52
N HIS A 245 -4.75 9.65 -17.50
CA HIS A 245 -3.29 9.64 -17.47
C HIS A 245 -2.73 8.22 -17.24
N PRO A 246 -2.93 7.28 -18.19
CA PRO A 246 -2.45 5.91 -18.02
C PRO A 246 -0.93 5.89 -17.84
N VAL A 247 -0.46 5.09 -16.88
CA VAL A 247 0.96 5.02 -16.53
C VAL A 247 1.59 3.79 -17.17
N GLU A 248 2.57 4.03 -18.04
CA GLU A 248 3.33 2.98 -18.73
C GLU A 248 4.28 2.24 -17.78
N ASP A 249 4.71 1.04 -18.18
CA ASP A 249 5.63 0.23 -17.38
C ASP A 249 6.96 0.94 -17.13
N ILE A 250 7.50 1.62 -18.15
CA ILE A 250 8.74 2.39 -18.04
C ILE A 250 8.63 3.51 -16.99
N SER A 251 7.47 4.15 -16.90
CA SER A 251 7.20 5.22 -15.93
C SER A 251 7.12 4.67 -14.51
N LEU A 252 6.48 3.51 -14.32
CA LEU A 252 6.43 2.85 -13.02
C LEU A 252 7.84 2.41 -12.56
N VAL A 253 8.63 1.84 -13.47
CA VAL A 253 10.03 1.49 -13.20
C VAL A 253 10.81 2.74 -12.79
N GLN A 254 10.75 3.83 -13.57
CA GLN A 254 11.44 5.08 -13.27
C GLN A 254 11.07 5.63 -11.88
N TYR A 255 9.78 5.58 -11.52
CA TYR A 255 9.31 6.01 -10.21
C TYR A 255 9.90 5.18 -9.06
N ILE A 256 9.86 3.84 -9.18
CA ILE A 256 10.43 2.93 -8.18
C ILE A 256 11.93 3.17 -8.00
N LEU A 257 12.66 3.31 -9.13
CA LEU A 257 14.10 3.58 -9.09
C LEU A 257 14.41 4.93 -8.44
N ALA A 258 13.67 5.98 -8.77
CA ALA A 258 13.83 7.30 -8.16
C ALA A 258 13.55 7.27 -6.64
N LEU A 259 12.49 6.58 -6.20
CA LEU A 259 12.20 6.37 -4.78
C LEU A 259 13.37 5.70 -4.06
N ARG A 260 13.86 4.57 -4.59
CA ARG A 260 14.96 3.82 -3.96
C ARG A 260 16.25 4.63 -3.90
N LEU A 261 16.53 5.39 -4.95
CA LEU A 261 17.75 6.22 -5.01
C LEU A 261 17.72 7.37 -4.02
N LEU A 262 16.56 8.00 -3.81
CA LEU A 262 16.40 9.14 -2.89
C LEU A 262 16.16 8.71 -1.43
N PHE A 263 15.45 7.61 -1.23
CA PHE A 263 15.04 7.12 0.08
C PHE A 263 15.50 5.67 0.30
N PRO A 264 16.81 5.45 0.53
CA PRO A 264 17.37 4.09 0.53
C PRO A 264 16.83 3.18 1.64
N ARG A 265 16.28 3.73 2.73
CA ARG A 265 15.75 2.97 3.88
C ARG A 265 14.24 2.82 3.87
N VAL A 266 13.54 3.45 2.93
CA VAL A 266 12.07 3.39 2.87
C VAL A 266 11.62 2.08 2.25
N GLY A 267 10.61 1.46 2.83
CA GLY A 267 9.95 0.30 2.24
C GLY A 267 9.23 0.66 0.94
N ILE A 268 9.26 -0.22 -0.06
CA ILE A 268 8.46 -0.04 -1.29
C ILE A 268 7.59 -1.29 -1.46
N THR A 269 6.27 -1.07 -1.45
CA THR A 269 5.27 -2.14 -1.52
C THR A 269 4.68 -2.24 -2.92
N LEU A 270 4.66 -3.46 -3.45
CA LEU A 270 4.08 -3.78 -4.75
C LEU A 270 2.92 -4.78 -4.60
N SER A 271 1.76 -4.41 -5.10
CA SER A 271 0.57 -5.25 -5.02
C SER A 271 0.36 -6.13 -6.27
N SER A 272 -0.62 -7.02 -6.21
CA SER A 272 -1.09 -7.86 -7.32
C SER A 272 -1.84 -7.09 -8.43
N ARG A 273 -1.87 -5.76 -8.37
CA ARG A 273 -2.34 -4.90 -9.46
C ARG A 273 -1.47 -5.04 -10.70
N GLU A 274 -0.18 -5.31 -10.52
CA GLU A 274 0.77 -5.53 -11.61
C GLU A 274 0.72 -6.98 -12.10
N SER A 275 1.02 -7.18 -13.40
CA SER A 275 1.10 -8.52 -13.98
C SER A 275 2.21 -9.36 -13.35
N ARG A 276 2.07 -10.69 -13.46
CA ARG A 276 3.08 -11.65 -13.00
C ARG A 276 4.48 -11.27 -13.48
N THR A 277 4.65 -11.10 -14.80
CA THR A 277 5.93 -10.76 -15.41
C THR A 277 6.49 -9.43 -14.89
N MET A 278 5.65 -8.41 -14.78
CA MET A 278 6.08 -7.10 -14.27
C MET A 278 6.55 -7.21 -12.81
N ARG A 279 5.83 -7.93 -11.97
CA ARG A 279 6.22 -8.13 -10.56
C ARG A 279 7.54 -8.86 -10.43
N ASP A 280 7.76 -9.91 -11.22
CA ASP A 280 9.00 -10.68 -11.20
C ASP A 280 10.22 -9.81 -11.58
N HIS A 281 10.06 -8.91 -12.57
CA HIS A 281 11.11 -7.98 -12.98
C HIS A 281 11.32 -6.83 -11.97
N LEU A 282 10.29 -6.41 -11.25
CA LEU A 282 10.39 -5.30 -10.28
C LEU A 282 11.00 -5.71 -8.95
N VAL A 283 10.94 -6.97 -8.56
CA VAL A 283 11.52 -7.50 -7.31
C VAL A 283 12.97 -7.04 -7.11
N PRO A 284 13.89 -7.16 -8.07
CA PRO A 284 15.27 -6.72 -7.89
C PRO A 284 15.47 -5.19 -7.96
N LEU A 285 14.46 -4.43 -8.33
CA LEU A 285 14.60 -3.00 -8.64
C LEU A 285 14.26 -2.05 -7.48
N GLY A 286 14.16 -2.58 -6.25
CA GLY A 286 13.91 -1.72 -5.08
C GLY A 286 12.72 -2.11 -4.22
N ILE A 287 11.92 -3.08 -4.65
CA ILE A 287 10.77 -3.57 -3.89
C ILE A 287 11.24 -4.29 -2.62
N THR A 288 10.50 -4.12 -1.53
CA THR A 288 10.79 -4.75 -0.22
C THR A 288 9.63 -5.58 0.31
N LYS A 289 8.41 -5.33 -0.20
CA LYS A 289 7.20 -6.02 0.25
C LYS A 289 6.26 -6.29 -0.92
N VAL A 290 5.73 -7.51 -1.01
CA VAL A 290 4.80 -7.91 -2.06
C VAL A 290 3.60 -8.64 -1.47
N SER A 291 2.42 -8.45 -2.08
CA SER A 291 1.23 -9.21 -1.72
C SER A 291 1.22 -10.58 -2.40
N ALA A 292 0.64 -11.60 -1.77
CA ALA A 292 0.51 -12.95 -2.29
C ALA A 292 -0.83 -13.58 -1.90
N GLY A 293 -1.36 -14.48 -2.72
CA GLY A 293 -2.64 -15.13 -2.48
C GLY A 293 -3.79 -14.14 -2.36
N VAL A 294 -3.82 -13.11 -3.19
CA VAL A 294 -4.72 -11.96 -3.04
C VAL A 294 -6.12 -12.25 -3.54
N THR A 295 -7.11 -11.81 -2.75
CA THR A 295 -8.48 -11.56 -3.21
C THR A 295 -8.88 -10.14 -2.82
N THR A 296 -9.76 -9.51 -3.60
CA THR A 296 -10.28 -8.16 -3.35
C THR A 296 -11.77 -8.17 -3.01
N SER A 297 -12.33 -9.35 -2.77
CA SER A 297 -13.71 -9.56 -2.30
C SER A 297 -13.76 -9.73 -0.80
N VAL A 298 -14.89 -9.39 -0.19
CA VAL A 298 -15.13 -9.59 1.25
C VAL A 298 -15.20 -11.09 1.56
N GLY A 299 -14.33 -11.56 2.47
CA GLY A 299 -14.26 -12.99 2.82
C GLY A 299 -13.74 -13.89 1.67
N GLY A 300 -13.03 -13.32 0.70
CA GLY A 300 -12.66 -14.00 -0.53
C GLY A 300 -11.60 -15.10 -0.38
N HIS A 301 -10.97 -15.27 0.80
CA HIS A 301 -10.08 -16.41 1.07
C HIS A 301 -10.85 -17.67 1.48
N THR A 302 -12.15 -17.55 1.79
CA THR A 302 -13.03 -18.67 2.18
C THR A 302 -14.25 -18.82 1.29
N LYS A 303 -14.65 -17.74 0.59
CA LYS A 303 -15.82 -17.70 -0.30
C LYS A 303 -15.38 -17.34 -1.71
N GLN A 304 -16.10 -17.83 -2.72
CA GLN A 304 -16.01 -17.30 -4.08
C GLN A 304 -17.15 -16.29 -4.26
N ASP A 305 -16.80 -15.02 -4.51
CA ASP A 305 -17.77 -13.94 -4.69
C ASP A 305 -17.29 -12.94 -5.74
N ASP A 306 -18.25 -12.30 -6.44
CA ASP A 306 -18.03 -11.30 -7.48
C ASP A 306 -17.97 -9.85 -6.95
N SER A 307 -17.88 -9.64 -5.63
CA SER A 307 -17.88 -8.34 -4.97
C SER A 307 -16.49 -7.66 -4.91
N SER A 308 -15.63 -7.91 -5.90
CA SER A 308 -14.26 -7.42 -5.90
C SER A 308 -14.16 -5.90 -6.04
N GLN A 309 -13.22 -5.27 -5.31
CA GLN A 309 -12.94 -3.84 -5.37
C GLN A 309 -12.38 -3.41 -6.73
N PHE A 310 -11.48 -4.22 -7.28
CA PHE A 310 -10.85 -4.05 -8.59
C PHE A 310 -10.31 -5.39 -9.09
N THR A 311 -10.02 -5.46 -10.39
CA THR A 311 -9.44 -6.66 -11.02
C THR A 311 -7.95 -6.79 -10.66
N ILE A 312 -7.54 -7.93 -10.11
CA ILE A 312 -6.13 -8.28 -9.90
C ILE A 312 -5.52 -8.84 -11.18
N SER A 313 -4.23 -8.58 -11.40
CA SER A 313 -3.49 -9.04 -12.59
C SER A 313 -2.59 -10.23 -12.30
N ASP A 314 -2.20 -10.42 -11.03
CA ASP A 314 -1.41 -11.56 -10.57
C ASP A 314 -2.15 -12.28 -9.46
N ASN A 315 -2.66 -13.46 -9.77
CA ASN A 315 -3.45 -14.31 -8.87
C ASN A 315 -2.64 -15.46 -8.26
N ARG A 316 -1.29 -15.37 -8.28
CA ARG A 316 -0.44 -16.41 -7.68
C ARG A 316 -0.77 -16.62 -6.21
N SER A 317 -0.81 -17.89 -5.84
CA SER A 317 -0.86 -18.33 -4.45
C SER A 317 0.41 -17.91 -3.69
N VAL A 318 0.36 -17.98 -2.36
CA VAL A 318 1.54 -17.73 -1.51
C VAL A 318 2.68 -18.68 -1.89
N HIS A 319 2.37 -19.97 -2.10
CA HIS A 319 3.37 -20.97 -2.48
C HIS A 319 4.08 -20.65 -3.83
N GLU A 320 3.33 -20.22 -4.84
CA GLU A 320 3.90 -19.83 -6.13
C GLU A 320 4.76 -18.56 -6.02
N MET A 321 4.38 -17.60 -5.17
CA MET A 321 5.20 -16.41 -4.91
C MET A 321 6.49 -16.77 -4.18
N VAL A 322 6.44 -17.64 -3.18
CA VAL A 322 7.60 -18.15 -2.47
C VAL A 322 8.57 -18.84 -3.45
N ALA A 323 8.06 -19.77 -4.27
CA ALA A 323 8.87 -20.48 -5.25
C ALA A 323 9.55 -19.55 -6.25
N MET A 324 8.86 -18.49 -6.71
CA MET A 324 9.45 -17.47 -7.58
C MET A 324 10.57 -16.69 -6.88
N LEU A 325 10.35 -16.25 -5.64
CA LEU A 325 11.35 -15.50 -4.87
C LEU A 325 12.60 -16.34 -4.63
N GLU A 326 12.45 -17.58 -4.17
CA GLU A 326 13.57 -18.50 -3.95
C GLU A 326 14.34 -18.81 -5.24
N HIS A 327 13.63 -19.02 -6.35
CA HIS A 327 14.24 -19.24 -7.67
C HIS A 327 15.07 -18.04 -8.15
N THR A 328 14.65 -16.82 -7.79
CA THR A 328 15.36 -15.59 -8.13
C THR A 328 16.40 -15.17 -7.08
N GLY A 329 16.64 -16.00 -6.07
CA GLY A 329 17.66 -15.78 -5.03
C GLY A 329 17.21 -14.89 -3.88
N TYR A 330 15.91 -14.64 -3.75
CA TYR A 330 15.35 -13.89 -2.62
C TYR A 330 14.80 -14.81 -1.54
N GLN A 331 15.01 -14.42 -0.29
CA GLN A 331 14.42 -15.09 0.86
C GLN A 331 13.04 -14.49 1.15
N PRO A 332 11.94 -15.26 1.05
CA PRO A 332 10.63 -14.81 1.52
C PRO A 332 10.65 -14.64 3.04
N VAL A 333 10.11 -13.50 3.51
CA VAL A 333 10.02 -13.17 4.93
C VAL A 333 8.54 -13.07 5.31
N PHE A 334 8.11 -13.99 6.17
CA PHE A 334 6.73 -14.05 6.68
C PHE A 334 6.58 -13.25 7.98
N LYS A 335 7.64 -13.20 8.79
CA LYS A 335 7.67 -12.52 10.07
C LYS A 335 8.97 -11.74 10.21
N ASP A 336 8.86 -10.43 10.29
CA ASP A 336 9.97 -9.49 10.45
C ASP A 336 9.93 -8.75 11.79
N TRP A 337 8.82 -8.83 12.49
CA TRP A 337 8.58 -8.14 13.75
C TRP A 337 7.61 -8.92 14.65
N GLN A 338 7.74 -8.73 15.97
CA GLN A 338 6.83 -9.28 16.97
C GLN A 338 6.74 -8.31 18.15
N MET A 339 5.53 -8.02 18.60
CA MET A 339 5.30 -7.33 19.87
C MET A 339 5.75 -8.23 21.01
N LEU A 340 6.58 -7.70 21.92
CA LEU A 340 7.08 -8.38 23.11
C LEU A 340 6.19 -8.10 24.31
#